data_ff966b06d3be99aebd2ecb4f4c491b2c
#
_entry.id   ff966b06d3be99aebd2ecb4f4c491b2c
#
_cell.length_a   1.000
_cell.length_b   1.000
_cell.length_c   1.000
_cell.angle_alpha   90.00
_cell.angle_beta   90.00
_cell.angle_gamma   90.00
#
_symmetry.space_group_name_H-M   'P 1'
#
loop_
_entity.id
_entity.type
_entity.pdbx_description
1 polymer ?
#
loop_
_entity_poly.entity_id
_entity_poly.type
_entity_poly.pdbx_seq_one_letter_code
_entity_poly.pdbx_strand_id
1 'polypeptide(L)'
;ISPADLIGYQKPEIQLDSLSDVIAVLYQLNKKAGIRFEIDVQRPPHSEEWSCSLKFKGNDRSAEMNDSLCLILEEFRDEREKLETYWTDQESFDRWIEKELAYYAGAKLQDREVEVLSDLERIQRRNELDRQMLEKMKKAAEENGDQK
;
A
#
# COMPACT_ATOMS: atom_id res chain seq x y z
N ILE A 1 -9.77 15.23 28.52
CA ILE A 1 -8.44 14.78 28.08
C ILE A 1 -8.61 13.44 27.39
N SER A 2 -8.22 13.36 26.11
CA SER A 2 -8.28 12.10 25.35
C SER A 2 -7.19 11.13 25.85
N PRO A 3 -7.38 9.81 25.71
CA PRO A 3 -6.33 8.84 26.04
C PRO A 3 -5.02 9.08 25.30
N ALA A 4 -5.09 9.63 24.10
CA ALA A 4 -3.92 9.98 23.31
C ALA A 4 -3.07 11.08 23.98
N ASP A 5 -3.71 12.05 24.62
CA ASP A 5 -3.00 13.10 25.35
C ASP A 5 -2.26 12.57 26.59
N LEU A 6 -2.82 11.55 27.21
CA LEU A 6 -2.22 10.92 28.41
C LEU A 6 -0.94 10.17 28.11
N ILE A 7 -0.75 9.68 26.88
CA ILE A 7 0.46 8.97 26.47
C ILE A 7 1.43 9.84 25.66
N GLY A 8 1.18 11.15 25.61
CA GLY A 8 2.03 12.09 24.89
C GLY A 8 1.91 12.03 23.37
N TYR A 9 0.94 11.31 22.85
CA TYR A 9 0.68 11.25 21.42
C TYR A 9 0.01 12.53 20.95
N GLN A 10 0.54 13.10 19.88
CA GLN A 10 -0.08 14.22 19.17
C GLN A 10 -0.64 13.73 17.84
N LYS A 11 -1.92 14.01 17.61
CA LYS A 11 -2.60 13.67 16.36
C LYS A 11 -1.89 14.35 15.19
N PRO A 12 -1.48 13.62 14.15
CA PRO A 12 -0.84 14.24 12.99
C PRO A 12 -1.80 15.16 12.25
N GLU A 13 -1.34 16.37 11.94
CA GLU A 13 -2.06 17.26 11.06
C GLU A 13 -1.62 16.96 9.63
N ILE A 14 -2.47 16.24 8.90
CA ILE A 14 -2.25 15.96 7.48
C ILE A 14 -3.24 16.83 6.71
N GLN A 15 -2.69 17.73 5.87
CA GLN A 15 -3.52 18.54 4.99
C GLN A 15 -3.71 17.81 3.66
N LEU A 16 -4.97 17.56 3.33
CA LEU A 16 -5.38 16.99 2.04
C LEU A 16 -6.39 17.94 1.41
N ASP A 17 -5.91 19.11 1.00
CA ASP A 17 -6.76 20.20 0.50
C ASP A 17 -6.83 20.23 -1.03
N SER A 18 -5.96 19.50 -1.69
CA SER A 18 -5.90 19.45 -3.16
C SER A 18 -5.57 18.04 -3.65
N LEU A 19 -5.83 17.81 -4.92
CA LEU A 19 -5.41 16.55 -5.56
C LEU A 19 -3.89 16.41 -5.53
N SER A 20 -3.16 17.52 -5.59
CA SER A 20 -1.70 17.53 -5.44
C SER A 20 -1.26 16.94 -4.10
N ASP A 21 -1.99 17.25 -3.03
CA ASP A 21 -1.70 16.69 -1.69
C ASP A 21 -1.89 15.17 -1.66
N VAL A 22 -2.92 14.66 -2.33
CA VAL A 22 -3.17 13.22 -2.46
C VAL A 22 -2.02 12.54 -3.21
N ILE A 23 -1.58 13.14 -4.31
CA ILE A 23 -0.44 12.64 -5.09
C ILE A 23 0.82 12.62 -4.23
N ALA A 24 1.06 13.67 -3.44
CA ALA A 24 2.21 13.75 -2.54
C ALA A 24 2.19 12.62 -1.50
N VAL A 25 1.03 12.30 -0.94
CA VAL A 25 0.88 11.18 0.01
C VAL A 25 1.22 9.85 -0.66
N LEU A 26 0.70 9.60 -1.85
CA LEU A 26 1.00 8.38 -2.61
C LEU A 26 2.49 8.27 -2.95
N TYR A 27 3.10 9.38 -3.33
CA TYR A 27 4.53 9.45 -3.61
C TYR A 27 5.37 9.14 -2.37
N GLN A 28 5.02 9.73 -1.23
CA GLN A 28 5.70 9.45 0.04
C GLN A 28 5.53 7.98 0.45
N LEU A 29 4.33 7.44 0.29
CA LEU A 29 4.07 6.03 0.58
C LEU A 29 4.95 5.11 -0.28
N ASN A 30 5.12 5.43 -1.55
CA ASN A 30 5.98 4.67 -2.47
C ASN A 30 7.45 4.68 -2.07
N LYS A 31 7.89 5.73 -1.38
CA LYS A 31 9.29 5.87 -0.93
C LYS A 31 9.63 5.04 0.30
N LYS A 32 8.64 4.59 1.07
CA LYS A 32 8.89 3.97 2.37
C LYS A 32 9.40 2.55 2.23
N ALA A 33 10.44 2.22 3.02
CA ALA A 33 10.83 0.85 3.26
C ALA A 33 9.80 0.20 4.18
N GLY A 34 9.56 -1.07 4.03
CA GLY A 34 8.60 -1.80 4.88
C GLY A 34 7.16 -1.75 4.39
N ILE A 35 6.85 -0.95 3.37
CA ILE A 35 5.54 -0.91 2.72
C ILE A 35 5.72 -1.14 1.23
N ARG A 36 4.97 -2.10 0.68
CA ARG A 36 4.93 -2.36 -0.76
C ARG A 36 3.50 -2.54 -1.21
N PHE A 37 3.19 -1.96 -2.36
CA PHE A 37 1.87 -2.11 -2.96
C PHE A 37 1.98 -2.29 -4.46
N GLU A 38 1.00 -3.00 -4.99
CA GLU A 38 0.80 -3.14 -6.42
C GLU A 38 -0.36 -2.23 -6.84
N ILE A 39 -0.33 -1.75 -8.06
CA ILE A 39 -1.40 -0.94 -8.62
C ILE A 39 -2.09 -1.77 -9.70
N ASP A 40 -3.35 -2.08 -9.46
CA ASP A 40 -4.20 -2.78 -10.43
C ASP A 40 -5.06 -1.76 -11.17
N VAL A 41 -5.04 -1.82 -12.49
CA VAL A 41 -5.80 -0.92 -13.34
C VAL A 41 -6.76 -1.74 -14.20
N GLN A 42 -8.04 -1.42 -14.12
CA GLN A 42 -9.09 -1.94 -15.01
C GLN A 42 -9.59 -0.78 -15.87
N ARG A 43 -9.56 -0.94 -17.18
CA ARG A 43 -9.93 0.13 -18.09
C ARG A 43 -10.56 -0.40 -19.38
N PRO A 44 -11.62 0.27 -19.91
CA PRO A 44 -12.15 -0.07 -21.23
C PRO A 44 -11.09 0.09 -22.34
N PRO A 45 -11.08 -0.75 -23.39
CA PRO A 45 -12.08 -1.78 -23.71
C PRO A 45 -11.83 -3.14 -23.05
N HIS A 46 -10.74 -3.34 -22.29
CA HIS A 46 -10.40 -4.62 -21.70
C HIS A 46 -11.27 -4.96 -20.47
N SER A 47 -11.93 -3.96 -19.93
CA SER A 47 -12.89 -4.09 -18.83
C SER A 47 -14.02 -3.10 -19.06
N GLU A 48 -15.23 -3.43 -18.59
CA GLU A 48 -16.36 -2.48 -18.63
C GLU A 48 -16.18 -1.37 -17.59
N GLU A 49 -15.45 -1.67 -16.53
CA GLU A 49 -15.21 -0.77 -15.43
C GLU A 49 -13.88 -0.04 -15.61
N TRP A 50 -13.86 1.23 -15.25
CA TRP A 50 -12.61 1.97 -15.10
C TRP A 50 -12.33 2.14 -13.61
N SER A 51 -11.39 1.37 -13.10
CA SER A 51 -11.03 1.38 -11.68
C SER A 51 -9.52 1.18 -11.50
N CYS A 52 -9.00 1.75 -10.42
CA CYS A 52 -7.63 1.53 -9.98
C CYS A 52 -7.67 1.14 -8.50
N SER A 53 -6.84 0.17 -8.12
CA SER A 53 -6.74 -0.25 -6.73
C SER A 53 -5.29 -0.38 -6.29
N LEU A 54 -5.07 -0.14 -5.01
CA LEU A 54 -3.79 -0.40 -4.36
C LEU A 54 -3.90 -1.73 -3.61
N LYS A 55 -2.95 -2.61 -3.86
CA LYS A 55 -2.93 -3.93 -3.25
C LYS A 55 -1.70 -4.08 -2.37
N PHE A 56 -1.95 -4.26 -1.08
CA PHE A 56 -0.91 -4.54 -0.08
C PHE A 56 -0.99 -6.02 0.27
N LYS A 57 0.09 -6.75 0.06
CA LYS A 57 0.14 -8.17 0.42
C LYS A 57 0.64 -8.31 1.85
N GLY A 58 -0.20 -8.83 2.75
CA GLY A 58 0.11 -8.97 4.17
C GLY A 58 1.17 -10.01 4.48
N ASN A 59 1.41 -10.96 3.55
CA ASN A 59 2.42 -11.99 3.71
C ASN A 59 3.73 -11.68 2.96
N ASP A 60 3.93 -10.46 2.51
CA ASP A 60 5.16 -10.02 1.84
C ASP A 60 6.27 -9.84 2.86
N ARG A 61 7.28 -10.70 2.83
CA ARG A 61 8.41 -10.66 3.75
C ARG A 61 9.33 -9.46 3.53
N SER A 62 9.31 -8.88 2.33
CA SER A 62 10.10 -7.67 2.02
C SER A 62 9.40 -6.39 2.46
N ALA A 63 8.16 -6.48 2.93
CA ALA A 63 7.33 -5.35 3.36
C ALA A 63 6.77 -5.64 4.76
N GLU A 64 7.58 -5.40 5.78
CA GLU A 64 7.31 -5.79 7.17
C GLU A 64 6.07 -5.11 7.78
N MET A 65 5.64 -3.97 7.24
CA MET A 65 4.48 -3.23 7.73
C MET A 65 3.20 -3.55 6.97
N ASN A 66 3.27 -4.36 5.90
CA ASN A 66 2.10 -4.68 5.09
C ASN A 66 1.03 -5.46 5.87
N ASP A 67 1.42 -6.35 6.77
CA ASP A 67 0.48 -7.11 7.58
C ASP A 67 -0.36 -6.19 8.49
N SER A 68 0.27 -5.21 9.11
CA SER A 68 -0.41 -4.21 9.92
C SER A 68 -1.35 -3.35 9.08
N LEU A 69 -0.91 -2.94 7.88
CA LEU A 69 -1.77 -2.19 6.95
C LEU A 69 -2.98 -3.01 6.51
N CYS A 70 -2.79 -4.27 6.21
CA CYS A 70 -3.90 -5.16 5.84
C CYS A 70 -4.92 -5.27 6.97
N LEU A 71 -4.44 -5.42 8.21
CA LEU A 71 -5.30 -5.49 9.37
C LEU A 71 -6.08 -4.18 9.59
N ILE A 72 -5.40 -3.04 9.49
CA ILE A 72 -6.03 -1.72 9.61
C ILE A 72 -7.08 -1.50 8.52
N LEU A 73 -6.76 -1.84 7.28
CA LEU A 73 -7.68 -1.67 6.16
C LEU A 73 -8.92 -2.56 6.30
N GLU A 74 -8.75 -3.76 6.80
CA GLU A 74 -9.84 -4.69 7.08
C GLU A 74 -10.77 -4.12 8.15
N GLU A 75 -10.21 -3.62 9.25
CA GLU A 75 -10.97 -2.97 10.32
C GLU A 75 -11.63 -1.66 9.85
N PHE A 76 -10.92 -0.88 9.05
CA PHE A 76 -11.43 0.36 8.47
C PHE A 76 -12.66 0.09 7.59
N ARG A 77 -12.58 -0.93 6.75
CA ARG A 77 -13.72 -1.36 5.93
C ARG A 77 -14.93 -1.68 6.81
N ASP A 78 -14.72 -2.46 7.85
CA ASP A 78 -15.81 -2.89 8.73
C ASP A 78 -16.41 -1.73 9.51
N GLU A 79 -15.59 -0.85 10.07
CA GLU A 79 -16.05 0.33 10.80
C GLU A 79 -16.76 1.34 9.88
N ARG A 80 -16.23 1.53 8.67
CA ARG A 80 -16.86 2.39 7.67
C ARG A 80 -18.24 1.86 7.26
N GLU A 81 -18.35 0.56 7.06
CA GLU A 81 -19.62 -0.09 6.73
C GLU A 81 -20.64 0.09 7.86
N LYS A 82 -20.24 -0.08 9.11
CA LYS A 82 -21.10 0.17 10.27
C LYS A 82 -21.60 1.62 10.31
N LEU A 83 -20.74 2.57 9.99
CA LEU A 83 -21.10 3.98 9.93
C LEU A 83 -22.13 4.25 8.80
N GLU A 84 -21.84 3.74 7.61
CA GLU A 84 -22.69 3.91 6.42
C GLU A 84 -24.06 3.24 6.56
N THR A 85 -24.14 2.18 7.35
CA THR A 85 -25.38 1.43 7.60
C THR A 85 -26.04 1.77 8.93
N TYR A 86 -25.59 2.84 9.59
CA TYR A 86 -26.15 3.39 10.83
C TYR A 86 -26.05 2.48 12.06
N TRP A 87 -25.14 1.52 12.08
CA TRP A 87 -24.83 0.71 13.26
C TRP A 87 -23.95 1.44 14.27
N THR A 88 -23.28 2.49 13.85
CA THR A 88 -22.46 3.34 14.70
C THR A 88 -22.62 4.80 14.28
N ASP A 89 -22.09 5.71 15.08
CA ASP A 89 -22.11 7.13 14.81
C ASP A 89 -20.73 7.68 14.49
N GLN A 90 -20.67 8.92 14.01
CA GLN A 90 -19.43 9.57 13.62
C GLN A 90 -18.46 9.70 14.81
N GLU A 91 -18.97 9.99 16.00
CA GLU A 91 -18.15 10.13 17.21
C GLU A 91 -17.44 8.83 17.57
N SER A 92 -18.16 7.71 17.47
CA SER A 92 -17.58 6.38 17.74
C SER A 92 -16.54 5.99 16.70
N PHE A 93 -16.80 6.31 15.44
CA PHE A 93 -15.85 6.10 14.35
C PHE A 93 -14.58 6.91 14.55
N ASP A 94 -14.73 8.19 14.91
CA ASP A 94 -13.57 9.06 15.16
C ASP A 94 -12.75 8.59 16.36
N ARG A 95 -13.39 8.07 17.40
CA ARG A 95 -12.68 7.47 18.55
C ARG A 95 -11.90 6.23 18.16
N TRP A 96 -12.46 5.40 17.29
CA TRP A 96 -11.76 4.24 16.77
C TRP A 96 -10.50 4.66 15.99
N ILE A 97 -10.62 5.66 15.10
CA ILE A 97 -9.48 6.20 14.35
C ILE A 97 -8.40 6.73 15.30
N GLU A 98 -8.77 7.49 16.34
CA GLU A 98 -7.81 8.04 17.31
C GLU A 98 -7.05 6.93 18.05
N LYS A 99 -7.72 5.86 18.41
CA LYS A 99 -7.08 4.70 19.05
C LYS A 99 -6.07 4.03 18.12
N GLU A 100 -6.43 3.85 16.85
CA GLU A 100 -5.54 3.24 15.86
C GLU A 100 -4.31 4.12 15.59
N LEU A 101 -4.52 5.41 15.46
CA LEU A 101 -3.42 6.36 15.27
C LEU A 101 -2.44 6.33 16.46
N ALA A 102 -2.96 6.30 17.67
CA ALA A 102 -2.12 6.23 18.88
C ALA A 102 -1.39 4.88 18.98
N TYR A 103 -2.07 3.79 18.66
CA TYR A 103 -1.51 2.44 18.75
C TYR A 103 -0.30 2.27 17.81
N TYR A 104 -0.41 2.78 16.59
CA TYR A 104 0.63 2.61 15.57
C TYR A 104 1.64 3.77 15.52
N ALA A 105 1.53 4.76 16.39
CA ALA A 105 2.42 5.93 16.39
C ALA A 105 3.90 5.55 16.59
N GLY A 106 4.18 4.45 17.29
CA GLY A 106 5.53 3.95 17.51
C GLY A 106 6.11 3.12 16.36
N ALA A 107 5.28 2.73 15.40
CA ALA A 107 5.73 1.97 14.23
C ALA A 107 6.32 2.93 13.19
N LYS A 108 7.61 3.21 13.32
CA LYS A 108 8.29 4.20 12.48
C LYS A 108 8.62 3.64 11.10
N LEU A 109 8.47 4.49 10.10
CA LEU A 109 8.80 4.19 8.71
C LEU A 109 10.06 4.94 8.31
N GLN A 110 10.92 4.27 7.55
CA GLN A 110 12.12 4.87 6.99
C GLN A 110 12.00 4.87 5.46
N ASP A 111 12.68 5.81 4.82
CA ASP A 111 12.72 5.85 3.37
C ASP A 111 13.61 4.72 2.84
N ARG A 112 13.27 4.22 1.66
CA ARG A 112 14.10 3.25 0.95
C ARG A 112 15.39 3.90 0.52
N GLU A 113 16.46 3.10 0.53
CA GLU A 113 17.71 3.52 -0.09
C GLU A 113 17.52 3.59 -1.60
N VAL A 114 17.90 4.72 -2.18
CA VAL A 114 17.83 4.93 -3.63
C VAL A 114 19.20 4.61 -4.22
N GLU A 115 19.21 3.60 -5.06
CA GLU A 115 20.40 3.25 -5.82
C GLU A 115 20.53 4.17 -7.03
N VAL A 116 21.64 4.90 -7.10
CA VAL A 116 21.92 5.79 -8.25
C VAL A 116 22.72 5.01 -9.26
N LEU A 117 22.10 4.69 -10.39
CA LEU A 117 22.72 3.95 -11.48
C LEU A 117 23.13 4.90 -12.60
N SER A 118 24.30 4.65 -13.21
CA SER A 118 24.64 5.26 -14.48
C SER A 118 23.72 4.75 -15.59
N ASP A 119 23.66 5.46 -16.71
CA ASP A 119 22.83 5.03 -17.84
C ASP A 119 23.21 3.63 -18.33
N LEU A 120 24.51 3.32 -18.36
CA LEU A 120 25.02 2.00 -18.77
C LEU A 120 24.57 0.92 -17.78
N GLU A 121 24.73 1.14 -16.48
CA GLU A 121 24.31 0.20 -15.44
C GLU A 121 22.80 -0.05 -15.49
N ARG A 122 22.01 1.00 -15.71
CA ARG A 122 20.54 0.91 -15.84
C ARG A 122 20.16 0.05 -17.04
N ILE A 123 20.80 0.25 -18.19
CA ILE A 123 20.57 -0.54 -19.41
C ILE A 123 20.94 -2.01 -19.19
N GLN A 124 22.07 -2.26 -18.53
CA GLN A 124 22.51 -3.63 -18.23
C GLN A 124 21.50 -4.36 -17.33
N ARG A 125 21.01 -3.70 -16.30
CA ARG A 125 20.01 -4.28 -15.40
C ARG A 125 18.68 -4.53 -16.10
N ARG A 126 18.25 -3.62 -16.96
CA ARG A 126 17.06 -3.81 -17.76
C ARG A 126 17.17 -5.03 -18.66
N ASN A 127 18.30 -5.18 -19.34
CA ASN A 127 18.57 -6.33 -20.23
C ASN A 127 18.57 -7.65 -19.45
N GLU A 128 19.17 -7.67 -18.28
CA GLU A 128 19.19 -8.84 -17.40
C GLU A 128 17.76 -9.20 -16.93
N LEU A 129 16.96 -8.23 -16.56
CA LEU A 129 15.58 -8.44 -16.15
C LEU A 129 14.74 -9.01 -17.31
N ASP A 130 14.89 -8.46 -18.51
CA ASP A 130 14.21 -8.95 -19.71
C ASP A 130 14.61 -10.41 -20.01
N ARG A 131 15.86 -10.75 -19.85
CA ARG A 131 16.35 -12.12 -20.02
C ARG A 131 15.72 -13.09 -19.02
N GLN A 132 15.65 -12.69 -17.75
CA GLN A 132 15.02 -13.49 -16.69
C GLN A 132 13.53 -13.70 -16.96
N MET A 133 12.83 -12.68 -17.42
CA MET A 133 11.41 -12.76 -17.75
C MET A 133 11.17 -13.71 -18.94
N LEU A 134 12.04 -13.66 -19.96
CA LEU A 134 11.97 -14.58 -21.09
C LEU A 134 12.19 -16.04 -20.67
N GLU A 135 13.14 -16.30 -19.77
CA GLU A 135 13.36 -17.64 -19.23
C GLU A 135 12.15 -18.17 -18.45
N LYS A 136 11.52 -17.32 -17.63
CA LYS A 136 10.30 -17.67 -16.91
C LYS A 136 9.15 -18.00 -17.86
N MET A 137 8.99 -17.25 -18.93
CA MET A 137 7.98 -17.49 -19.93
C MET A 137 8.21 -18.81 -20.67
N LYS A 138 9.46 -19.13 -21.01
CA LYS A 138 9.83 -20.40 -21.63
C LYS A 138 9.53 -21.59 -20.71
N LYS A 139 9.88 -21.51 -19.43
CA LYS A 139 9.57 -22.55 -18.45
C LYS A 139 8.06 -22.76 -18.30
N ALA A 140 7.28 -21.69 -18.23
CA ALA A 140 5.83 -21.77 -18.15
C ALA A 140 5.23 -22.44 -19.40
N ALA A 141 5.75 -22.13 -20.59
CA ALA A 141 5.32 -22.76 -21.83
C ALA A 141 5.68 -24.24 -21.90
N GLU A 142 6.87 -24.63 -21.42
CA GLU A 142 7.29 -26.03 -21.35
C GLU A 142 6.43 -26.82 -20.37
N GLU A 143 6.16 -26.29 -19.17
CA GLU A 143 5.30 -26.91 -18.17
C GLU A 143 3.87 -27.11 -18.70
N ASN A 144 3.32 -26.12 -19.41
CA ASN A 144 2.01 -26.22 -20.02
C ASN A 144 2.01 -27.22 -21.22
N GLY A 145 3.14 -27.37 -21.92
CA GLY A 145 3.30 -28.34 -22.99
C GLY A 145 3.32 -29.79 -22.51
N ASP A 146 3.89 -30.06 -21.35
CA ASP A 146 4.00 -31.40 -20.75
C ASP A 146 2.70 -31.92 -20.15
N GLN A 147 1.68 -31.07 -19.99
CA GLN A 147 0.37 -31.43 -19.44
C GLN A 147 -0.64 -31.90 -20.50
N LYS A 148 -0.27 -32.00 -21.75
CA LYS A 148 -1.13 -32.47 -22.82
C LYS A 148 -1.03 -33.98 -23.02
#